data_e1f660b77fbff4075ede32177d2b5ce4
#
_entry.id   e1f660b77fbff4075ede32177d2b5ce4
#
_cell.length_a   1.000
_cell.length_b   1.000
_cell.length_c   1.000
_cell.angle_alpha   90.00
_cell.angle_beta   90.00
_cell.angle_gamma   90.00
#
_symmetry.space_group_name_H-M   'P 1'
#
loop_
_entity.id
_entity.type
_entity.pdbx_description
1 polymer ?
#
loop_
_entity_poly.entity_id
_entity_poly.type
_entity_poly.pdbx_seq_one_letter_code
_entity_poly.pdbx_strand_id
1 'polypeptide(L)'
;MNKLLLTTMLLSASGQLMARNAQAPNIVLILCDDMGFSDLGCYGSEIQTPNIDRLADAGIRFSQFKNTGRSCPSRAALLTGRYQHQVGMGWMAEVDEHRPGYRGQIDAEYPTIAEIMRAGGYSTYMSGKWHVTTIGGYDRPNGSYPVQRGFDRYYGCLHGGGSYYKPEPLYNDLTPITEVPDDYYYTRAITDSAVCFVQRHDPKKPMFLYVAHYAPHLPLQAPAEAVAKCRERYRVGYDVLRRQRFEKQKQLGLVPDTMSLPLFDREFGGKRPAWTDLNEQQQKQWIESMATYAAMIEIMDEGIGKLVQAIRDKGMMENTVFLFLSDNGATEEGGFIGQLMSDLSNTPYRSYKKWCFQGGTSTPFILTYGDPKKNTHQGEVCDQPAHIIDVMPTCMALGGVRYPKKMAHSDLPGENLLPVIQNGKMHERTLFFEHQGSCAVIHGTWKLVRANRNVAWELYDLSRDPFETRDLAKQDPERVEALEAEWVEWANTHKVFPLEDKSWTERINFYKAKNPDQRGE
;
A
#
# COMPACT_ATOMS: atom_id res chain seq x y z
N MET A 1 52.52 25.49 1.37
CA MET A 1 52.28 24.05 1.20
C MET A 1 50.89 23.58 1.64
N ASN A 2 50.24 24.22 2.63
CA ASN A 2 48.98 23.68 3.21
C ASN A 2 47.67 23.98 2.45
N LYS A 3 47.64 24.96 1.53
CA LYS A 3 46.41 25.26 0.74
C LYS A 3 46.18 24.32 -0.45
N LEU A 4 47.23 23.76 -1.03
CA LEU A 4 47.13 22.85 -2.18
C LEU A 4 46.68 21.45 -1.77
N LEU A 5 47.05 21.00 -0.57
CA LEU A 5 46.62 19.70 -0.02
C LEU A 5 45.15 19.68 0.42
N LEU A 6 44.62 20.82 0.91
CA LEU A 6 43.21 20.92 1.30
C LEU A 6 42.27 20.92 0.07
N THR A 7 42.69 21.54 -1.05
CA THR A 7 41.91 21.59 -2.28
C THR A 7 41.85 20.22 -2.97
N THR A 8 42.94 19.44 -2.90
CA THR A 8 42.96 18.08 -3.49
C THR A 8 42.15 17.08 -2.66
N MET A 9 42.09 17.23 -1.32
CA MET A 9 41.22 16.39 -0.49
C MET A 9 39.73 16.71 -0.64
N LEU A 10 39.36 17.97 -0.84
CA LEU A 10 37.97 18.37 -1.09
C LEU A 10 37.49 17.93 -2.47
N LEU A 11 38.36 17.97 -3.50
CA LEU A 11 38.05 17.47 -4.84
C LEU A 11 37.94 15.94 -4.89
N SER A 12 38.73 15.21 -4.10
CA SER A 12 38.64 13.76 -4.03
C SER A 12 37.39 13.29 -3.26
N ALA A 13 36.96 14.02 -2.20
CA ALA A 13 35.76 13.71 -1.45
C ALA A 13 34.47 14.01 -2.24
N SER A 14 34.44 15.12 -2.99
CA SER A 14 33.30 15.43 -3.87
C SER A 14 33.24 14.52 -5.09
N GLY A 15 34.37 14.11 -5.66
CA GLY A 15 34.44 13.14 -6.76
C GLY A 15 33.99 11.74 -6.34
N GLN A 16 34.32 11.29 -5.12
CA GLN A 16 33.85 10.01 -4.60
C GLN A 16 32.35 10.02 -4.24
N LEU A 17 31.80 11.16 -3.77
CA LEU A 17 30.35 11.28 -3.55
C LEU A 17 29.57 11.26 -4.89
N MET A 18 30.06 11.97 -5.91
CA MET A 18 29.41 11.98 -7.23
C MET A 18 29.54 10.63 -7.96
N ALA A 19 30.70 9.96 -7.88
CA ALA A 19 30.88 8.64 -8.47
C ALA A 19 30.02 7.55 -7.79
N ARG A 20 29.77 7.67 -6.49
CA ARG A 20 28.90 6.75 -5.74
C ARG A 20 27.42 6.95 -6.10
N ASN A 21 26.98 8.18 -6.33
CA ASN A 21 25.60 8.49 -6.76
C ASN A 21 25.32 8.11 -8.21
N ALA A 22 26.33 8.12 -9.09
CA ALA A 22 26.17 7.69 -10.48
C ALA A 22 25.90 6.18 -10.65
N GLN A 23 26.14 5.38 -9.61
CA GLN A 23 25.88 3.94 -9.57
C GLN A 23 24.62 3.57 -8.76
N ALA A 24 23.97 4.53 -8.10
CA ALA A 24 22.76 4.28 -7.32
C ALA A 24 21.60 3.88 -8.27
N PRO A 25 20.82 2.84 -7.94
CA PRO A 25 19.73 2.39 -8.81
C PRO A 25 18.59 3.39 -8.85
N ASN A 26 17.89 3.43 -9.97
CA ASN A 26 16.55 4.02 -10.01
C ASN A 26 15.60 3.16 -9.19
N ILE A 27 14.68 3.78 -8.49
CA ILE A 27 13.68 3.11 -7.67
C ILE A 27 12.31 3.50 -8.17
N VAL A 28 11.53 2.52 -8.58
CA VAL A 28 10.13 2.69 -9.01
C VAL A 28 9.25 2.02 -7.98
N LEU A 29 8.53 2.82 -7.20
CA LEU A 29 7.61 2.39 -6.17
C LEU A 29 6.19 2.49 -6.71
N ILE A 30 5.51 1.35 -6.90
CA ILE A 30 4.15 1.27 -7.45
C ILE A 30 3.20 0.85 -6.33
N LEU A 31 2.23 1.71 -6.05
CA LEU A 31 1.18 1.45 -5.06
C LEU A 31 -0.18 1.42 -5.76
N CYS A 32 -0.99 0.41 -5.47
CA CYS A 32 -2.41 0.40 -5.84
C CYS A 32 -3.30 0.58 -4.61
N ASP A 33 -4.59 0.83 -4.82
CA ASP A 33 -5.55 1.23 -3.81
C ASP A 33 -6.70 0.21 -3.73
N ASP A 34 -6.94 -0.35 -2.55
CA ASP A 34 -7.99 -1.35 -2.28
C ASP A 34 -7.83 -2.70 -3.04
N MET A 35 -6.62 -3.09 -3.40
CA MET A 35 -6.38 -4.39 -4.03
C MET A 35 -6.21 -5.49 -2.99
N GLY A 36 -7.02 -6.54 -3.09
CA GLY A 36 -6.95 -7.71 -2.21
C GLY A 36 -5.71 -8.59 -2.47
N PHE A 37 -5.41 -9.46 -1.49
CA PHE A 37 -4.24 -10.34 -1.52
C PHE A 37 -4.18 -11.23 -2.76
N SER A 38 -5.34 -11.72 -3.24
CA SER A 38 -5.42 -12.69 -4.33
C SER A 38 -5.72 -12.09 -5.71
N ASP A 39 -5.65 -10.78 -5.91
CA ASP A 39 -6.14 -10.13 -7.14
C ASP A 39 -5.13 -10.08 -8.31
N LEU A 40 -3.91 -10.54 -8.11
CA LEU A 40 -2.89 -10.66 -9.16
C LEU A 40 -2.76 -12.11 -9.66
N GLY A 41 -2.45 -12.31 -10.93
CA GLY A 41 -2.18 -13.63 -11.49
C GLY A 41 -1.11 -14.41 -10.71
N CYS A 42 -0.01 -13.72 -10.34
CA CYS A 42 1.06 -14.26 -9.51
C CYS A 42 0.69 -14.45 -8.02
N TYR A 43 -0.51 -14.05 -7.59
CA TYR A 43 -1.12 -14.32 -6.27
C TYR A 43 -2.39 -15.19 -6.37
N GLY A 44 -2.65 -15.79 -7.53
CA GLY A 44 -3.68 -16.82 -7.71
C GLY A 44 -4.90 -16.38 -8.52
N SER A 45 -5.03 -15.11 -8.91
CA SER A 45 -6.19 -14.57 -9.62
C SER A 45 -6.37 -15.14 -11.03
N GLU A 46 -7.61 -15.06 -11.48
CA GLU A 46 -8.05 -15.15 -12.89
C GLU A 46 -7.91 -13.81 -13.63
N ILE A 47 -7.71 -12.70 -12.91
CA ILE A 47 -7.46 -11.36 -13.48
C ILE A 47 -6.14 -11.39 -14.26
N GLN A 48 -6.13 -10.83 -15.45
CA GLN A 48 -4.96 -10.87 -16.32
C GLN A 48 -3.98 -9.74 -15.98
N THR A 49 -2.88 -10.08 -15.30
CA THR A 49 -1.84 -9.12 -14.86
C THR A 49 -0.45 -9.50 -15.39
N PRO A 50 -0.30 -9.75 -16.71
CA PRO A 50 0.93 -10.33 -17.26
C PRO A 50 2.17 -9.45 -17.10
N ASN A 51 2.03 -8.13 -16.90
CA ASN A 51 3.16 -7.23 -16.71
C ASN A 51 3.65 -7.26 -15.25
N ILE A 52 2.73 -7.25 -14.29
CA ILE A 52 3.04 -7.40 -12.86
C ILE A 52 3.53 -8.83 -12.58
N ASP A 53 2.91 -9.84 -13.19
CA ASP A 53 3.32 -11.25 -13.06
C ASP A 53 4.77 -11.43 -13.53
N ARG A 54 5.19 -10.80 -14.64
CA ARG A 54 6.59 -10.82 -15.09
C ARG A 54 7.56 -10.16 -14.09
N LEU A 55 7.15 -9.10 -13.40
CA LEU A 55 7.96 -8.53 -12.33
C LEU A 55 8.09 -9.51 -11.16
N ALA A 56 7.01 -10.20 -10.81
CA ALA A 56 7.01 -11.20 -9.76
C ALA A 56 7.88 -12.42 -10.11
N ASP A 57 7.79 -12.92 -11.34
CA ASP A 57 8.60 -14.04 -11.83
C ASP A 57 10.09 -13.72 -11.89
N ALA A 58 10.43 -12.47 -12.18
CA ALA A 58 11.81 -11.98 -12.20
C ALA A 58 12.35 -11.64 -10.80
N GLY A 59 11.49 -11.41 -9.82
CA GLY A 59 11.83 -10.94 -8.48
C GLY A 59 11.41 -11.91 -7.38
N ILE A 60 11.10 -11.37 -6.21
CA ILE A 60 10.60 -12.08 -5.04
C ILE A 60 9.21 -11.57 -4.66
N ARG A 61 8.32 -12.48 -4.29
CA ARG A 61 6.98 -12.22 -3.76
C ARG A 61 6.95 -12.44 -2.27
N PHE A 62 6.20 -11.62 -1.52
CA PHE A 62 6.01 -11.82 -0.09
C PHE A 62 4.60 -12.36 0.18
N SER A 63 4.50 -13.45 0.94
CA SER A 63 3.21 -13.98 1.41
C SER A 63 2.74 -13.34 2.72
N GLN A 64 3.65 -12.65 3.44
CA GLN A 64 3.40 -12.07 4.77
C GLN A 64 3.68 -10.55 4.82
N PHE A 65 3.40 -9.83 3.74
CA PHE A 65 3.52 -8.36 3.76
C PHE A 65 2.27 -7.72 4.39
N LYS A 66 2.50 -6.80 5.33
CA LYS A 66 1.46 -6.14 6.11
C LYS A 66 1.41 -4.63 5.83
N ASN A 67 0.21 -4.10 5.91
CA ASN A 67 -0.08 -2.66 5.86
C ASN A 67 -0.89 -2.25 7.10
N THR A 68 -1.34 -0.98 7.18
CA THR A 68 -2.08 -0.48 8.34
C THR A 68 -3.60 -0.67 8.24
N GLY A 69 -4.09 -1.38 7.23
CA GLY A 69 -5.51 -1.67 7.02
C GLY A 69 -6.32 -0.54 6.37
N ARG A 70 -5.75 0.65 6.14
CA ARG A 70 -6.47 1.80 5.55
C ARG A 70 -5.54 2.71 4.74
N SER A 71 -6.08 3.36 3.72
CA SER A 71 -5.32 4.11 2.70
C SER A 71 -4.47 5.25 3.27
N CYS A 72 -5.05 6.28 3.92
CA CYS A 72 -4.27 7.40 4.47
C CYS A 72 -3.20 6.96 5.48
N PRO A 73 -3.54 6.13 6.48
CA PRO A 73 -2.57 5.59 7.42
C PRO A 73 -1.43 4.82 6.74
N SER A 74 -1.76 3.94 5.78
CA SER A 74 -0.75 3.15 5.05
C SER A 74 0.15 4.03 4.18
N ARG A 75 -0.41 5.03 3.49
CA ARG A 75 0.38 5.97 2.69
C ARG A 75 1.31 6.81 3.57
N ALA A 76 0.84 7.26 4.72
CA ALA A 76 1.68 7.96 5.69
C ALA A 76 2.81 7.05 6.22
N ALA A 77 2.50 5.81 6.57
CA ALA A 77 3.47 4.83 7.02
C ALA A 77 4.51 4.49 5.93
N LEU A 78 4.07 4.29 4.69
CA LEU A 78 4.93 4.09 3.51
C LEU A 78 5.90 5.25 3.31
N LEU A 79 5.35 6.47 3.32
CA LEU A 79 6.11 7.68 2.99
C LEU A 79 7.09 8.10 4.09
N THR A 80 6.91 7.65 5.33
CA THR A 80 7.72 8.10 6.47
C THR A 80 8.53 6.99 7.14
N GLY A 81 8.29 5.72 6.80
CA GLY A 81 8.91 4.57 7.47
C GLY A 81 8.49 4.42 8.94
N ARG A 82 7.31 4.98 9.33
CA ARG A 82 6.81 5.07 10.70
C ARG A 82 5.38 4.61 10.80
N TYR A 83 4.97 4.22 12.02
CA TYR A 83 3.55 4.01 12.27
C TYR A 83 2.78 5.32 12.09
N GLN A 84 1.62 5.21 11.47
CA GLN A 84 0.79 6.34 11.06
C GLN A 84 0.46 7.34 12.17
N HIS A 85 0.25 6.87 13.40
CA HIS A 85 -0.04 7.72 14.57
C HIS A 85 1.15 8.60 14.96
N GLN A 86 2.37 8.11 14.82
CA GLN A 86 3.56 8.91 15.11
C GLN A 86 3.59 10.19 14.30
N VAL A 87 3.11 10.11 13.06
CA VAL A 87 3.19 11.18 12.06
C VAL A 87 1.88 11.95 11.83
N GLY A 88 0.90 11.77 12.72
CA GLY A 88 -0.36 12.53 12.66
C GLY A 88 -1.47 11.93 11.79
N MET A 89 -1.28 10.71 11.24
CA MET A 89 -2.20 10.05 10.30
C MET A 89 -2.84 8.79 10.85
N GLY A 90 -3.14 8.75 12.14
CA GLY A 90 -3.82 7.61 12.79
C GLY A 90 -5.24 7.36 12.26
N TRP A 91 -5.82 8.34 11.57
CA TRP A 91 -7.10 8.22 10.87
C TRP A 91 -6.99 8.78 9.45
N MET A 92 -8.05 9.33 8.91
CA MET A 92 -8.16 9.77 7.54
C MET A 92 -7.86 11.27 7.39
N ALA A 93 -7.60 11.71 6.14
CA ALA A 93 -7.27 13.08 5.81
C ALA A 93 -8.47 14.05 5.83
N GLU A 94 -9.69 13.54 6.02
CA GLU A 94 -10.94 14.30 5.95
C GLU A 94 -11.11 15.31 7.10
N VAL A 95 -10.36 15.15 8.18
CA VAL A 95 -10.44 16.06 9.32
C VAL A 95 -9.16 16.08 10.16
N ASP A 96 -8.73 17.26 10.58
CA ASP A 96 -7.75 17.45 11.66
C ASP A 96 -8.49 17.42 13.00
N GLU A 97 -8.19 16.43 13.84
CA GLU A 97 -8.76 16.31 15.18
C GLU A 97 -8.05 17.18 16.22
N HIS A 98 -7.00 17.91 15.82
CA HIS A 98 -6.11 18.67 16.71
C HIS A 98 -5.50 17.82 17.83
N ARG A 99 -5.32 16.53 17.60
CA ARG A 99 -4.60 15.58 18.47
C ARG A 99 -3.30 15.12 17.81
N PRO A 100 -2.21 14.93 18.54
CA PRO A 100 -0.89 14.61 17.95
C PRO A 100 -0.88 13.42 16.98
N GLY A 101 -1.64 12.37 17.26
CA GLY A 101 -1.72 11.19 16.38
C GLY A 101 -2.73 11.31 15.23
N TYR A 102 -3.51 12.42 15.13
CA TYR A 102 -4.70 12.51 14.29
C TYR A 102 -4.88 13.90 13.69
N ARG A 103 -3.87 14.33 12.91
CA ARG A 103 -3.79 15.67 12.29
C ARG A 103 -4.39 15.73 10.88
N GLY A 104 -4.76 14.57 10.32
CA GLY A 104 -5.30 14.49 8.96
C GLY A 104 -4.28 14.77 7.84
N GLN A 105 -3.02 14.98 8.19
CA GLN A 105 -1.88 15.12 7.27
C GLN A 105 -0.59 14.68 7.96
N ILE A 106 0.45 14.36 7.19
CA ILE A 106 1.76 14.07 7.74
C ILE A 106 2.34 15.33 8.37
N ASP A 107 2.65 15.28 9.66
CA ASP A 107 3.28 16.39 10.37
C ASP A 107 4.61 16.79 9.70
N ALA A 108 4.85 18.09 9.55
CA ALA A 108 5.99 18.63 8.80
C ALA A 108 7.35 18.27 9.40
N GLU A 109 7.41 17.93 10.69
CA GLU A 109 8.64 17.51 11.37
C GLU A 109 9.14 16.12 10.95
N TYR A 110 8.25 15.28 10.36
CA TYR A 110 8.61 13.94 9.88
C TYR A 110 8.89 13.98 8.38
N PRO A 111 10.16 13.83 7.95
CA PRO A 111 10.48 13.85 6.53
C PRO A 111 9.91 12.64 5.81
N THR A 112 9.48 12.87 4.57
CA THR A 112 9.03 11.82 3.67
C THR A 112 10.21 11.11 3.00
N ILE A 113 9.94 9.92 2.45
CA ILE A 113 10.89 9.19 1.60
C ILE A 113 11.40 10.06 0.43
N ALA A 114 10.54 10.90 -0.16
CA ALA A 114 10.94 11.79 -1.26
C ALA A 114 11.92 12.88 -0.78
N GLU A 115 11.69 13.47 0.40
CA GLU A 115 12.62 14.44 1.00
C GLU A 115 13.98 13.80 1.29
N ILE A 116 13.99 12.58 1.81
CA ILE A 116 15.22 11.83 2.09
C ILE A 116 15.95 11.45 0.80
N MET A 117 15.24 10.89 -0.19
CA MET A 117 15.85 10.49 -1.45
C MET A 117 16.38 11.70 -2.23
N ARG A 118 15.64 12.81 -2.25
CA ARG A 118 16.10 14.08 -2.84
C ARG A 118 17.36 14.62 -2.16
N ALA A 119 17.42 14.57 -0.82
CA ALA A 119 18.63 14.93 -0.07
C ALA A 119 19.82 13.99 -0.39
N GLY A 120 19.54 12.74 -0.78
CA GLY A 120 20.50 11.76 -1.29
C GLY A 120 20.93 11.96 -2.75
N GLY A 121 20.41 13.00 -3.44
CA GLY A 121 20.78 13.33 -4.82
C GLY A 121 19.87 12.72 -5.90
N TYR A 122 18.76 12.10 -5.53
CA TYR A 122 17.76 11.59 -6.47
C TYR A 122 16.93 12.71 -7.08
N SER A 123 16.55 12.56 -8.34
CA SER A 123 15.37 13.23 -8.88
C SER A 123 14.13 12.50 -8.43
N THR A 124 13.13 13.21 -7.93
CA THR A 124 11.98 12.62 -7.24
C THR A 124 10.68 12.98 -7.94
N TYR A 125 9.93 11.97 -8.36
CA TYR A 125 8.69 12.15 -9.13
C TYR A 125 7.54 11.38 -8.50
N MET A 126 6.33 11.95 -8.61
CA MET A 126 5.10 11.27 -8.19
C MET A 126 4.01 11.41 -9.23
N SER A 127 3.33 10.29 -9.52
CA SER A 127 2.11 10.29 -10.33
C SER A 127 1.01 9.52 -9.62
N GLY A 128 -0.17 10.13 -9.46
CA GLY A 128 -1.36 9.50 -8.91
C GLY A 128 -1.87 10.06 -7.58
N LYS A 129 -2.48 9.20 -6.77
CA LYS A 129 -3.17 9.53 -5.52
C LYS A 129 -2.20 9.86 -4.39
N TRP A 130 -2.36 11.05 -3.78
CA TRP A 130 -1.59 11.46 -2.60
C TRP A 130 -2.23 11.05 -1.27
N HIS A 131 -3.37 11.59 -0.95
CA HIS A 131 -4.25 11.25 0.18
C HIS A 131 -3.63 11.37 1.58
N VAL A 132 -2.67 12.27 1.77
CA VAL A 132 -2.08 12.60 3.07
C VAL A 132 -1.97 14.12 3.28
N THR A 133 -2.88 14.86 2.64
CA THR A 133 -3.17 16.29 2.84
C THR A 133 -4.56 16.41 3.42
N THR A 134 -4.74 17.19 4.49
CA THR A 134 -6.08 17.43 5.06
C THR A 134 -6.99 18.17 4.08
N ILE A 135 -8.29 17.90 4.15
CA ILE A 135 -9.30 18.44 3.23
C ILE A 135 -9.30 19.98 3.16
N GLY A 136 -9.06 20.67 4.28
CA GLY A 136 -8.91 22.13 4.31
C GLY A 136 -7.68 22.67 3.57
N GLY A 137 -6.81 21.79 3.05
CA GLY A 137 -5.65 22.12 2.23
C GLY A 137 -5.83 21.84 0.75
N TYR A 138 -7.01 21.36 0.29
CA TYR A 138 -7.17 20.99 -1.12
C TYR A 138 -7.24 22.17 -2.08
N ASP A 139 -7.70 23.32 -1.64
CA ASP A 139 -7.89 24.50 -2.50
C ASP A 139 -6.63 25.37 -2.61
N ARG A 140 -5.68 25.19 -1.72
CA ARG A 140 -4.42 25.98 -1.69
C ARG A 140 -3.28 25.20 -1.04
N PRO A 141 -2.05 25.37 -1.54
CA PRO A 141 -0.86 24.77 -0.95
C PRO A 141 -0.69 25.18 0.52
N ASN A 142 -0.57 24.20 1.41
CA ASN A 142 -0.47 24.37 2.86
C ASN A 142 0.80 23.75 3.47
N GLY A 143 1.80 23.42 2.66
CA GLY A 143 3.03 22.73 3.08
C GLY A 143 2.95 21.20 3.01
N SER A 144 1.78 20.63 2.67
CA SER A 144 1.58 19.18 2.64
C SER A 144 1.44 18.56 1.24
N TYR A 145 1.47 19.38 0.17
CA TYR A 145 1.40 18.86 -1.21
C TYR A 145 2.67 18.08 -1.58
N PRO A 146 2.58 17.13 -2.51
CA PRO A 146 3.74 16.30 -2.90
C PRO A 146 5.00 17.09 -3.21
N VAL A 147 4.91 18.18 -4.00
CA VAL A 147 6.07 19.02 -4.34
C VAL A 147 6.61 19.82 -3.14
N GLN A 148 5.79 20.05 -2.11
CA GLN A 148 6.21 20.66 -0.85
C GLN A 148 6.81 19.62 0.12
N ARG A 149 6.59 18.32 -0.16
CA ARG A 149 7.03 17.18 0.62
C ARG A 149 8.05 16.32 -0.13
N GLY A 150 8.89 16.97 -0.94
CA GLY A 150 10.11 16.40 -1.48
C GLY A 150 10.04 15.89 -2.90
N PHE A 151 8.89 15.87 -3.58
CA PHE A 151 8.83 15.54 -5.00
C PHE A 151 9.17 16.75 -5.87
N ASP A 152 10.03 16.57 -6.87
CA ASP A 152 10.39 17.61 -7.84
C ASP A 152 9.24 17.86 -8.84
N ARG A 153 8.46 16.82 -9.14
CA ARG A 153 7.28 16.89 -10.02
C ARG A 153 6.17 15.99 -9.47
N TYR A 154 4.96 16.45 -9.69
CA TYR A 154 3.74 15.76 -9.28
C TYR A 154 2.63 15.86 -10.34
N TYR A 155 1.91 14.78 -10.55
CA TYR A 155 0.63 14.75 -11.26
C TYR A 155 -0.35 13.86 -10.52
N GLY A 156 -1.54 14.35 -10.18
CA GLY A 156 -2.55 13.49 -9.56
C GLY A 156 -3.53 14.19 -8.66
N CYS A 157 -4.31 13.39 -7.90
CA CYS A 157 -5.31 13.85 -6.95
C CYS A 157 -4.79 13.90 -5.53
N LEU A 158 -5.15 14.94 -4.79
CA LEU A 158 -4.78 15.10 -3.38
C LEU A 158 -5.65 14.25 -2.45
N HIS A 159 -6.93 14.03 -2.78
CA HIS A 159 -7.88 13.29 -1.96
C HIS A 159 -7.97 11.79 -2.27
N GLY A 160 -8.83 11.10 -1.50
CA GLY A 160 -8.89 9.65 -1.48
C GLY A 160 -9.85 8.97 -2.43
N GLY A 161 -10.83 9.68 -2.98
CA GLY A 161 -11.90 9.10 -3.78
C GLY A 161 -12.37 10.01 -4.91
N GLY A 162 -13.14 9.51 -5.88
CA GLY A 162 -13.72 10.31 -6.93
C GLY A 162 -13.83 9.61 -8.27
N SER A 163 -14.29 10.34 -9.29
CA SER A 163 -14.48 9.81 -10.64
C SER A 163 -13.15 9.50 -11.33
N TYR A 164 -13.10 8.38 -12.06
CA TYR A 164 -11.96 8.05 -12.94
C TYR A 164 -11.97 8.85 -14.24
N TYR A 165 -13.11 9.42 -14.62
CA TYR A 165 -13.27 10.22 -15.83
C TYR A 165 -13.16 11.71 -15.58
N LYS A 166 -13.48 12.16 -14.37
CA LYS A 166 -13.39 13.57 -13.92
C LYS A 166 -12.87 13.62 -12.49
N PRO A 167 -11.58 13.32 -12.27
CA PRO A 167 -11.00 13.38 -10.92
C PRO A 167 -10.85 14.83 -10.45
N GLU A 168 -11.31 15.12 -9.25
CA GLU A 168 -11.25 16.45 -8.62
C GLU A 168 -10.89 16.31 -7.14
N PRO A 169 -9.98 17.14 -6.61
CA PRO A 169 -9.11 18.10 -7.31
C PRO A 169 -7.90 17.41 -7.96
N LEU A 170 -7.66 17.69 -9.23
CA LEU A 170 -6.51 17.18 -10.00
C LEU A 170 -5.44 18.28 -10.11
N TYR A 171 -4.17 17.91 -9.95
CA TYR A 171 -3.05 18.84 -9.96
C TYR A 171 -1.92 18.39 -10.88
N ASN A 172 -1.23 19.38 -11.46
CA ASN A 172 0.11 19.25 -12.00
C ASN A 172 1.03 20.18 -11.18
N ASP A 173 1.89 19.59 -10.36
CA ASP A 173 2.67 20.25 -9.31
C ASP A 173 1.75 21.03 -8.32
N LEU A 174 1.73 22.35 -8.37
CA LEU A 174 0.85 23.22 -7.58
C LEU A 174 -0.30 23.82 -8.41
N THR A 175 -0.38 23.51 -9.69
CA THR A 175 -1.36 24.07 -10.61
C THR A 175 -2.57 23.14 -10.70
N PRO A 176 -3.78 23.59 -10.32
CA PRO A 176 -4.99 22.80 -10.50
C PRO A 176 -5.31 22.60 -11.98
N ILE A 177 -5.81 21.42 -12.31
CA ILE A 177 -6.33 21.04 -13.63
C ILE A 177 -7.85 20.99 -13.49
N THR A 178 -8.56 21.91 -14.12
CA THR A 178 -10.01 22.06 -14.03
C THR A 178 -10.78 21.39 -15.17
N GLU A 179 -10.09 21.08 -16.27
CA GLU A 179 -10.67 20.43 -17.44
C GLU A 179 -9.80 19.27 -17.90
N VAL A 180 -10.42 18.19 -18.30
CA VAL A 180 -9.78 17.01 -18.88
C VAL A 180 -10.44 16.65 -20.20
N PRO A 181 -9.75 15.98 -21.14
CA PRO A 181 -10.32 15.51 -22.40
C PRO A 181 -11.54 14.57 -22.18
N ASP A 182 -12.43 14.48 -23.16
CA ASP A 182 -13.62 13.62 -23.08
C ASP A 182 -13.29 12.12 -22.98
N ASP A 183 -12.16 11.70 -23.54
CA ASP A 183 -11.63 10.33 -23.48
C ASP A 183 -10.71 10.08 -22.26
N TYR A 184 -10.66 11.02 -21.33
CA TYR A 184 -9.82 10.92 -20.15
C TYR A 184 -10.20 9.73 -19.27
N TYR A 185 -9.17 8.98 -18.83
CA TYR A 185 -9.32 7.93 -17.84
C TYR A 185 -8.12 7.95 -16.88
N TYR A 186 -8.38 8.22 -15.61
CA TYR A 186 -7.36 8.57 -14.62
C TYR A 186 -6.26 7.51 -14.48
N THR A 187 -6.60 6.20 -14.52
CA THR A 187 -5.61 5.12 -14.46
C THR A 187 -4.58 5.22 -15.60
N ARG A 188 -5.04 5.55 -16.82
CA ARG A 188 -4.15 5.77 -17.98
C ARG A 188 -3.34 7.05 -17.81
N ALA A 189 -3.96 8.14 -17.36
CA ALA A 189 -3.30 9.42 -17.16
C ALA A 189 -2.18 9.36 -16.09
N ILE A 190 -2.37 8.58 -15.01
CA ILE A 190 -1.32 8.30 -14.02
C ILE A 190 -0.11 7.66 -14.71
N THR A 191 -0.33 6.63 -15.52
CA THR A 191 0.75 5.96 -16.25
C THR A 191 1.43 6.89 -17.25
N ASP A 192 0.66 7.60 -18.06
CA ASP A 192 1.20 8.49 -19.10
C ASP A 192 2.03 9.62 -18.49
N SER A 193 1.63 10.14 -17.35
CA SER A 193 2.41 11.11 -16.58
C SER A 193 3.72 10.51 -16.04
N ALA A 194 3.67 9.29 -15.48
CA ALA A 194 4.87 8.58 -15.04
C ALA A 194 5.85 8.32 -16.20
N VAL A 195 5.34 7.87 -17.35
CA VAL A 195 6.13 7.69 -18.58
C VAL A 195 6.76 9.01 -19.03
N CYS A 196 6.02 10.11 -19.01
CA CYS A 196 6.51 11.44 -19.32
C CYS A 196 7.67 11.86 -18.39
N PHE A 197 7.57 11.58 -17.09
CA PHE A 197 8.66 11.84 -16.15
C PHE A 197 9.90 11.00 -16.48
N VAL A 198 9.76 9.72 -16.79
CA VAL A 198 10.86 8.84 -17.22
C VAL A 198 11.51 9.39 -18.50
N GLN A 199 10.73 9.76 -19.51
CA GLN A 199 11.24 10.27 -20.77
C GLN A 199 12.05 11.57 -20.61
N ARG A 200 11.62 12.45 -19.70
CA ARG A 200 12.28 13.75 -19.42
C ARG A 200 13.41 13.65 -18.40
N HIS A 201 13.52 12.53 -17.70
CA HIS A 201 14.54 12.34 -16.67
C HIS A 201 15.97 12.37 -17.26
N ASP A 202 16.90 13.02 -16.56
CA ASP A 202 18.34 12.98 -16.86
C ASP A 202 18.93 11.65 -16.34
N PRO A 203 19.33 10.72 -17.22
CA PRO A 203 19.82 9.40 -16.81
C PRO A 203 21.17 9.43 -16.06
N LYS A 204 21.81 10.60 -15.96
CA LYS A 204 23.03 10.80 -15.14
C LYS A 204 22.72 10.92 -13.66
N LYS A 205 21.46 11.08 -13.27
CA LYS A 205 20.99 11.13 -11.87
C LYS A 205 20.17 9.90 -11.56
N PRO A 206 20.20 9.38 -10.33
CA PRO A 206 19.26 8.35 -9.94
C PRO A 206 17.84 8.92 -9.83
N MET A 207 16.85 8.11 -10.13
CA MET A 207 15.42 8.46 -10.09
C MET A 207 14.71 7.73 -8.95
N PHE A 208 13.92 8.44 -8.17
CA PHE A 208 12.87 7.90 -7.31
C PHE A 208 11.52 8.27 -7.89
N LEU A 209 10.78 7.29 -8.39
CA LEU A 209 9.46 7.48 -9.00
C LEU A 209 8.41 6.73 -8.18
N TYR A 210 7.47 7.48 -7.58
CA TYR A 210 6.31 6.94 -6.88
C TYR A 210 5.07 7.00 -7.78
N VAL A 211 4.57 5.84 -8.20
CA VAL A 211 3.36 5.70 -9.00
C VAL A 211 2.26 5.16 -8.11
N ALA A 212 1.36 6.03 -7.71
CA ALA A 212 0.29 5.75 -6.76
C ALA A 212 -1.04 5.63 -7.50
N HIS A 213 -1.32 4.44 -8.04
CA HIS A 213 -2.58 4.18 -8.74
C HIS A 213 -3.78 4.38 -7.81
N TYR A 214 -4.86 4.91 -8.38
CA TYR A 214 -6.15 5.00 -7.73
C TYR A 214 -6.96 3.70 -7.89
N ALA A 215 -6.69 2.94 -8.96
CA ALA A 215 -7.31 1.65 -9.21
C ALA A 215 -6.80 0.58 -8.20
N PRO A 216 -7.68 -0.35 -7.82
CA PRO A 216 -9.09 -0.51 -8.19
C PRO A 216 -10.13 0.08 -7.20
N HIS A 217 -9.79 1.15 -6.45
CA HIS A 217 -10.69 1.81 -5.49
C HIS A 217 -12.04 2.23 -6.11
N LEU A 218 -13.09 2.21 -5.30
CA LEU A 218 -14.41 2.75 -5.68
C LEU A 218 -14.36 4.26 -6.06
N PRO A 219 -15.25 4.71 -7.00
CA PRO A 219 -16.31 3.98 -7.68
C PRO A 219 -15.77 3.01 -8.73
N LEU A 220 -16.45 1.87 -8.93
CA LEU A 220 -16.08 0.95 -10.00
C LEU A 220 -16.43 1.57 -11.35
N GLN A 221 -15.41 1.99 -12.07
CA GLN A 221 -15.53 2.65 -13.37
C GLN A 221 -14.38 2.19 -14.28
N ALA A 222 -14.74 1.62 -15.43
CA ALA A 222 -13.79 1.25 -16.48
C ALA A 222 -14.46 1.42 -17.85
N PRO A 223 -13.68 1.58 -18.94
CA PRO A 223 -14.21 1.60 -20.30
C PRO A 223 -15.04 0.34 -20.59
N ALA A 224 -16.21 0.53 -21.23
CA ALA A 224 -17.21 -0.53 -21.44
C ALA A 224 -16.63 -1.74 -22.19
N GLU A 225 -15.74 -1.51 -23.15
CA GLU A 225 -15.08 -2.56 -23.92
C GLU A 225 -14.13 -3.41 -23.06
N ALA A 226 -13.49 -2.83 -22.04
CA ALA A 226 -12.64 -3.55 -21.11
C ALA A 226 -13.49 -4.41 -20.16
N VAL A 227 -14.59 -3.86 -19.63
CA VAL A 227 -15.54 -4.60 -18.79
C VAL A 227 -16.13 -5.80 -19.54
N ALA A 228 -16.54 -5.61 -20.81
CA ALA A 228 -17.09 -6.67 -21.63
C ALA A 228 -16.14 -7.87 -21.80
N LYS A 229 -14.84 -7.63 -21.93
CA LYS A 229 -13.81 -8.69 -22.01
C LYS A 229 -13.70 -9.51 -20.73
N CYS A 230 -13.96 -8.91 -19.58
CA CYS A 230 -13.82 -9.57 -18.28
C CYS A 230 -15.07 -10.37 -17.87
N ARG A 231 -16.26 -9.99 -18.36
CA ARG A 231 -17.56 -10.43 -17.83
C ARG A 231 -17.75 -11.95 -17.82
N GLU A 232 -17.34 -12.66 -18.85
CA GLU A 232 -17.56 -14.11 -18.98
C GLU A 232 -16.83 -14.90 -17.88
N ARG A 233 -15.69 -14.43 -17.39
CA ARG A 233 -14.91 -15.09 -16.33
C ARG A 233 -15.70 -15.20 -15.02
N TYR A 234 -16.61 -14.27 -14.75
CA TYR A 234 -17.32 -14.16 -13.47
C TYR A 234 -18.67 -14.89 -13.45
N ARG A 235 -19.12 -15.46 -14.58
CA ARG A 235 -20.37 -16.23 -14.64
C ARG A 235 -20.35 -17.51 -13.83
N VAL A 236 -19.18 -18.06 -13.56
CA VAL A 236 -18.99 -19.28 -12.76
C VAL A 236 -19.28 -19.05 -11.26
N GLY A 237 -19.34 -17.79 -10.83
CA GLY A 237 -19.62 -17.38 -9.46
C GLY A 237 -18.43 -17.47 -8.51
N TYR A 238 -18.55 -16.77 -7.37
CA TYR A 238 -17.44 -16.60 -6.41
C TYR A 238 -17.04 -17.90 -5.71
N ASP A 239 -17.92 -18.87 -5.52
CA ASP A 239 -17.58 -20.12 -4.85
C ASP A 239 -16.57 -20.94 -5.67
N VAL A 240 -16.73 -20.92 -6.99
CA VAL A 240 -15.82 -21.60 -7.93
C VAL A 240 -14.50 -20.84 -7.98
N LEU A 241 -14.55 -19.52 -8.19
CA LEU A 241 -13.36 -18.68 -8.32
C LEU A 241 -12.51 -18.70 -7.05
N ARG A 242 -13.14 -18.63 -5.86
CA ARG A 242 -12.45 -18.67 -4.59
C ARG A 242 -11.67 -19.98 -4.40
N ARG A 243 -12.27 -21.12 -4.77
CA ARG A 243 -11.55 -22.40 -4.77
C ARG A 243 -10.42 -22.41 -5.78
N GLN A 244 -10.64 -21.91 -7.00
CA GLN A 244 -9.61 -21.88 -8.04
C GLN A 244 -8.42 -21.00 -7.62
N ARG A 245 -8.67 -19.81 -7.05
CA ARG A 245 -7.63 -18.93 -6.50
C ARG A 245 -6.83 -19.64 -5.41
N PHE A 246 -7.50 -20.29 -4.47
CA PHE A 246 -6.86 -20.97 -3.36
C PHE A 246 -5.97 -22.15 -3.83
N GLU A 247 -6.44 -22.98 -4.74
CA GLU A 247 -5.63 -24.08 -5.30
C GLU A 247 -4.44 -23.56 -6.10
N LYS A 248 -4.60 -22.46 -6.83
CA LYS A 248 -3.50 -21.81 -7.53
C LYS A 248 -2.49 -21.19 -6.55
N GLN A 249 -2.93 -20.62 -5.42
CA GLN A 249 -2.05 -20.14 -4.36
C GLN A 249 -1.17 -21.24 -3.77
N LYS A 250 -1.70 -22.46 -3.59
CA LYS A 250 -0.91 -23.62 -3.20
C LYS A 250 0.16 -23.95 -4.25
N GLN A 251 -0.22 -24.03 -5.52
CA GLN A 251 0.71 -24.29 -6.62
C GLN A 251 1.82 -23.24 -6.72
N LEU A 252 1.52 -21.99 -6.35
CA LEU A 252 2.46 -20.89 -6.32
C LEU A 252 3.31 -20.82 -5.04
N GLY A 253 3.08 -21.71 -4.06
CA GLY A 253 3.78 -21.72 -2.77
C GLY A 253 3.40 -20.57 -1.83
N LEU A 254 2.30 -19.85 -2.10
CA LEU A 254 1.80 -18.76 -1.23
C LEU A 254 1.05 -19.29 -0.01
N VAL A 255 0.51 -20.48 -0.11
CA VAL A 255 -0.25 -21.19 0.92
C VAL A 255 0.27 -22.61 1.00
N PRO A 256 0.52 -23.18 2.21
CA PRO A 256 0.90 -24.56 2.37
C PRO A 256 -0.14 -25.55 1.80
N ASP A 257 0.30 -26.60 1.13
CA ASP A 257 -0.56 -27.63 0.52
C ASP A 257 -1.51 -28.31 1.52
N THR A 258 -1.09 -28.39 2.78
CA THR A 258 -1.85 -29.01 3.87
C THR A 258 -3.06 -28.19 4.33
N MET A 259 -3.15 -26.92 3.94
CA MET A 259 -4.24 -26.02 4.36
C MET A 259 -5.51 -26.27 3.55
N SER A 260 -6.66 -26.04 4.20
CA SER A 260 -7.97 -26.05 3.58
C SER A 260 -8.48 -24.61 3.41
N LEU A 261 -9.26 -24.36 2.36
CA LEU A 261 -9.88 -23.05 2.15
C LEU A 261 -10.83 -22.75 3.31
N PRO A 262 -10.59 -21.66 4.07
CA PRO A 262 -11.43 -21.32 5.21
C PRO A 262 -12.82 -20.83 4.79
N LEU A 263 -13.81 -21.06 5.67
CA LEU A 263 -15.15 -20.49 5.57
C LEU A 263 -15.32 -19.45 6.68
N PHE A 264 -15.64 -18.22 6.31
CA PHE A 264 -15.85 -17.10 7.24
C PHE A 264 -17.31 -16.68 7.24
N ASP A 265 -18.10 -17.29 8.11
CA ASP A 265 -19.52 -16.97 8.19
C ASP A 265 -19.80 -15.71 9.03
N ARG A 266 -18.86 -15.33 9.90
CA ARG A 266 -19.02 -14.20 10.84
C ARG A 266 -19.11 -12.84 10.13
N GLU A 267 -18.35 -12.66 9.06
CA GLU A 267 -18.31 -11.43 8.27
C GLU A 267 -19.64 -11.11 7.59
N PHE A 268 -20.49 -12.12 7.41
CA PHE A 268 -21.81 -11.98 6.79
C PHE A 268 -22.96 -11.92 7.81
N GLY A 269 -22.64 -11.85 9.12
CA GLY A 269 -23.64 -11.85 10.18
C GLY A 269 -24.38 -13.20 10.33
N GLY A 270 -23.84 -14.25 9.71
CA GLY A 270 -24.37 -15.60 9.65
C GLY A 270 -23.62 -16.41 8.59
N LYS A 271 -24.28 -17.41 7.99
CA LYS A 271 -23.67 -18.19 6.93
C LYS A 271 -23.53 -17.35 5.64
N ARG A 272 -22.35 -17.33 5.07
CA ARG A 272 -22.14 -16.73 3.75
C ARG A 272 -23.05 -17.44 2.73
N PRO A 273 -23.86 -16.71 1.92
CA PRO A 273 -24.70 -17.34 0.91
C PRO A 273 -23.84 -18.09 -0.11
N ALA A 274 -24.29 -19.24 -0.56
CA ALA A 274 -23.71 -19.86 -1.74
C ALA A 274 -24.09 -19.05 -2.98
N TRP A 275 -23.29 -19.15 -4.06
CA TRP A 275 -23.60 -18.48 -5.33
C TRP A 275 -25.02 -18.79 -5.84
N THR A 276 -25.46 -20.04 -5.65
CA THR A 276 -26.80 -20.51 -6.04
C THR A 276 -27.92 -19.97 -5.17
N ASP A 277 -27.62 -19.39 -4.00
CA ASP A 277 -28.62 -18.78 -3.10
C ASP A 277 -28.95 -17.34 -3.52
N LEU A 278 -28.11 -16.74 -4.39
CA LEU A 278 -28.35 -15.41 -4.92
C LEU A 278 -29.43 -15.43 -6.00
N ASN A 279 -30.30 -14.42 -6.00
CA ASN A 279 -31.23 -14.20 -7.09
C ASN A 279 -30.50 -13.68 -8.36
N GLU A 280 -31.18 -13.74 -9.51
CA GLU A 280 -30.60 -13.34 -10.81
C GLU A 280 -30.06 -11.89 -10.81
N GLN A 281 -30.75 -10.97 -10.12
CA GLN A 281 -30.33 -9.58 -10.04
C GLN A 281 -29.02 -9.43 -9.24
N GLN A 282 -28.90 -10.13 -8.12
CA GLN A 282 -27.69 -10.14 -7.29
C GLN A 282 -26.51 -10.77 -8.04
N GLN A 283 -26.74 -11.91 -8.72
CA GLN A 283 -25.72 -12.53 -9.56
C GLN A 283 -25.25 -11.60 -10.68
N LYS A 284 -26.18 -10.99 -11.39
CA LYS A 284 -25.90 -10.00 -12.43
C LYS A 284 -25.08 -8.81 -11.91
N GLN A 285 -25.48 -8.25 -10.77
CA GLN A 285 -24.80 -7.13 -10.15
C GLN A 285 -23.38 -7.51 -9.72
N TRP A 286 -23.20 -8.68 -9.11
CA TRP A 286 -21.89 -9.17 -8.71
C TRP A 286 -20.96 -9.40 -9.92
N ILE A 287 -21.48 -10.06 -11.00
CA ILE A 287 -20.73 -10.29 -12.24
C ILE A 287 -20.26 -8.95 -12.83
N GLU A 288 -21.13 -7.97 -12.95
CA GLU A 288 -20.80 -6.67 -13.53
C GLU A 288 -19.79 -5.90 -12.67
N SER A 289 -19.95 -5.94 -11.34
CA SER A 289 -19.03 -5.29 -10.40
C SER A 289 -17.64 -5.93 -10.46
N MET A 290 -17.55 -7.26 -10.43
CA MET A 290 -16.28 -7.97 -10.55
C MET A 290 -15.63 -7.80 -11.92
N ALA A 291 -16.41 -7.79 -13.00
CA ALA A 291 -15.89 -7.52 -14.34
C ALA A 291 -15.31 -6.10 -14.46
N THR A 292 -15.97 -5.12 -13.84
CA THR A 292 -15.47 -3.74 -13.81
C THR A 292 -14.20 -3.63 -12.97
N TYR A 293 -14.19 -4.23 -11.80
CA TYR A 293 -13.01 -4.29 -10.91
C TYR A 293 -11.80 -4.92 -11.61
N ALA A 294 -12.00 -6.07 -12.28
CA ALA A 294 -10.96 -6.73 -13.04
C ALA A 294 -10.44 -5.86 -14.20
N ALA A 295 -11.35 -5.21 -14.94
CA ALA A 295 -10.97 -4.31 -16.03
C ALA A 295 -10.12 -3.13 -15.53
N MET A 296 -10.41 -2.58 -14.34
CA MET A 296 -9.61 -1.53 -13.73
C MET A 296 -8.18 -2.01 -13.42
N ILE A 297 -8.02 -3.24 -12.91
CA ILE A 297 -6.72 -3.85 -12.62
C ILE A 297 -5.96 -4.16 -13.92
N GLU A 298 -6.63 -4.72 -14.93
CA GLU A 298 -6.01 -5.05 -16.22
C GLU A 298 -5.50 -3.80 -16.95
N ILE A 299 -6.25 -2.70 -16.91
CA ILE A 299 -5.80 -1.41 -17.47
C ILE A 299 -4.62 -0.84 -16.68
N MET A 300 -4.59 -1.02 -15.37
CA MET A 300 -3.44 -0.65 -14.54
C MET A 300 -2.21 -1.49 -14.89
N ASP A 301 -2.37 -2.80 -15.07
CA ASP A 301 -1.28 -3.70 -15.50
C ASP A 301 -0.73 -3.33 -16.88
N GLU A 302 -1.60 -3.04 -17.86
CA GLU A 302 -1.19 -2.51 -19.16
C GLU A 302 -0.35 -1.23 -19.02
N GLY A 303 -0.77 -0.33 -18.13
CA GLY A 303 -0.04 0.89 -17.80
C GLY A 303 1.34 0.61 -17.22
N ILE A 304 1.45 -0.31 -16.27
CA ILE A 304 2.73 -0.72 -15.67
C ILE A 304 3.64 -1.30 -16.76
N GLY A 305 3.10 -2.09 -17.69
CA GLY A 305 3.85 -2.58 -18.85
C GLY A 305 4.43 -1.46 -19.70
N LYS A 306 3.65 -0.41 -19.97
CA LYS A 306 4.14 0.80 -20.70
C LYS A 306 5.24 1.54 -19.94
N LEU A 307 5.11 1.66 -18.62
CA LEU A 307 6.13 2.29 -17.78
C LEU A 307 7.44 1.50 -17.79
N VAL A 308 7.38 0.18 -17.62
CA VAL A 308 8.56 -0.71 -17.71
C VAL A 308 9.22 -0.59 -19.08
N GLN A 309 8.43 -0.54 -20.16
CA GLN A 309 8.96 -0.37 -21.52
C GLN A 309 9.65 0.99 -21.69
N ALA A 310 9.06 2.09 -21.19
CA ALA A 310 9.67 3.41 -21.25
C ALA A 310 11.03 3.48 -20.52
N ILE A 311 11.16 2.81 -19.37
CA ILE A 311 12.41 2.69 -18.62
C ILE A 311 13.45 1.90 -19.44
N ARG A 312 13.03 0.83 -20.13
CA ARG A 312 13.88 0.03 -21.01
C ARG A 312 14.36 0.82 -22.21
N ASP A 313 13.46 1.54 -22.89
CA ASP A 313 13.77 2.37 -24.06
C ASP A 313 14.73 3.52 -23.71
N LYS A 314 14.67 3.99 -22.47
CA LYS A 314 15.60 4.99 -21.92
C LYS A 314 16.97 4.39 -21.55
N GLY A 315 17.17 3.08 -21.68
CA GLY A 315 18.42 2.38 -21.31
C GLY A 315 18.66 2.31 -19.80
N MET A 316 17.61 2.45 -18.98
CA MET A 316 17.73 2.51 -17.52
C MET A 316 17.36 1.19 -16.82
N MET A 317 16.85 0.19 -17.56
CA MET A 317 16.24 -1.03 -16.99
C MET A 317 17.19 -1.78 -16.05
N GLU A 318 18.44 -2.04 -16.46
CA GLU A 318 19.41 -2.81 -15.67
C GLU A 318 19.79 -2.14 -14.34
N ASN A 319 19.62 -0.81 -14.26
CA ASN A 319 19.88 -0.05 -13.04
C ASN A 319 18.59 0.45 -12.38
N THR A 320 17.49 -0.31 -12.49
CA THR A 320 16.20 0.02 -11.87
C THR A 320 15.73 -1.09 -10.96
N VAL A 321 15.15 -0.72 -9.82
CA VAL A 321 14.47 -1.62 -8.88
C VAL A 321 13.00 -1.24 -8.85
N PHE A 322 12.12 -2.25 -8.93
CA PHE A 322 10.68 -2.09 -8.84
C PHE A 322 10.18 -2.67 -7.52
N LEU A 323 9.34 -1.91 -6.84
CA LEU A 323 8.55 -2.36 -5.70
C LEU A 323 7.08 -2.17 -6.06
N PHE A 324 6.28 -3.23 -5.92
CA PHE A 324 4.82 -3.19 -6.13
C PHE A 324 4.10 -3.64 -4.87
N LEU A 325 3.07 -2.89 -4.45
CA LEU A 325 2.25 -3.21 -3.28
C LEU A 325 0.85 -2.56 -3.33
N SER A 326 -0.04 -3.01 -2.43
CA SER A 326 -1.33 -2.37 -2.17
C SER A 326 -1.33 -1.70 -0.79
N ASP A 327 -2.10 -0.61 -0.63
CA ASP A 327 -2.15 0.17 0.62
C ASP A 327 -3.05 -0.47 1.70
N ASN A 328 -4.00 -1.29 1.34
CA ASN A 328 -4.82 -2.12 2.23
C ASN A 328 -5.46 -3.27 1.45
N GLY A 329 -6.07 -4.21 2.15
CA GLY A 329 -6.85 -5.26 1.53
C GLY A 329 -8.11 -4.72 0.82
N ALA A 330 -8.79 -5.59 0.07
CA ALA A 330 -10.02 -5.24 -0.63
C ALA A 330 -11.09 -4.70 0.33
N THR A 331 -11.98 -3.87 -0.19
CA THR A 331 -13.01 -3.16 0.59
C THR A 331 -14.38 -3.81 0.47
N GLU A 332 -15.11 -3.87 1.59
CA GLU A 332 -16.54 -4.23 1.62
C GLU A 332 -17.47 -3.06 1.24
N GLU A 333 -16.94 -1.89 0.94
CA GLU A 333 -17.70 -0.74 0.47
C GLU A 333 -18.50 -1.11 -0.80
N GLY A 334 -19.75 -0.65 -0.90
CA GLY A 334 -20.71 -1.14 -1.92
C GLY A 334 -21.73 -2.14 -1.37
N GLY A 335 -21.79 -2.34 -0.04
CA GLY A 335 -22.79 -3.14 0.65
C GLY A 335 -22.59 -4.64 0.46
N PHE A 336 -23.69 -5.40 0.44
CA PHE A 336 -23.65 -6.85 0.37
C PHE A 336 -22.85 -7.41 -0.83
N ILE A 337 -22.97 -6.81 -2.00
CA ILE A 337 -22.23 -7.22 -3.20
C ILE A 337 -20.72 -6.90 -3.02
N GLY A 338 -20.39 -5.72 -2.47
CA GLY A 338 -18.99 -5.35 -2.16
C GLY A 338 -18.35 -6.32 -1.17
N GLN A 339 -19.10 -6.78 -0.17
CA GLN A 339 -18.64 -7.77 0.79
C GLN A 339 -18.30 -9.13 0.12
N LEU A 340 -19.17 -9.61 -0.79
CA LEU A 340 -18.89 -10.84 -1.56
C LEU A 340 -17.71 -10.69 -2.52
N MET A 341 -17.49 -9.49 -3.08
CA MET A 341 -16.33 -9.18 -3.91
C MET A 341 -15.04 -9.24 -3.08
N SER A 342 -15.03 -8.60 -1.93
CA SER A 342 -13.85 -8.56 -1.05
C SER A 342 -13.51 -9.93 -0.46
N ASP A 343 -14.50 -10.78 -0.18
CA ASP A 343 -14.26 -12.18 0.24
C ASP A 343 -13.51 -12.98 -0.83
N LEU A 344 -13.81 -12.74 -2.11
CA LEU A 344 -13.03 -13.31 -3.22
C LEU A 344 -11.63 -12.67 -3.30
N SER A 345 -11.54 -11.35 -3.29
CA SER A 345 -10.30 -10.59 -3.49
C SER A 345 -9.27 -10.80 -2.37
N ASN A 346 -9.72 -11.01 -1.13
CA ASN A 346 -8.84 -11.27 0.01
C ASN A 346 -8.56 -12.76 0.24
N THR A 347 -9.00 -13.66 -0.65
CA THR A 347 -8.74 -15.12 -0.49
C THR A 347 -7.25 -15.38 -0.21
N PRO A 348 -6.88 -16.15 0.83
CA PRO A 348 -7.73 -16.95 1.72
C PRO A 348 -8.12 -16.24 3.02
N TYR A 349 -7.73 -14.99 3.20
CA TYR A 349 -7.82 -14.25 4.44
C TYR A 349 -9.23 -13.75 4.72
N ARG A 350 -9.57 -13.64 6.03
CA ARG A 350 -10.86 -13.10 6.50
C ARG A 350 -10.80 -11.59 6.65
N SER A 351 -11.99 -10.99 6.63
CA SER A 351 -12.21 -9.56 6.81
C SER A 351 -11.62 -8.70 5.69
N TYR A 352 -11.66 -7.37 5.84
CA TYR A 352 -11.52 -6.42 4.74
C TYR A 352 -10.76 -5.18 5.21
N LYS A 353 -10.51 -4.24 4.28
CA LYS A 353 -10.09 -2.87 4.54
C LYS A 353 -10.69 -2.35 5.84
N LYS A 354 -9.97 -1.54 6.61
CA LYS A 354 -10.30 -1.01 7.93
C LYS A 354 -9.95 -1.93 9.10
N TRP A 355 -10.10 -3.26 8.94
CA TRP A 355 -9.90 -4.19 10.04
C TRP A 355 -8.45 -4.67 10.15
N CYS A 356 -7.98 -4.87 11.40
CA CYS A 356 -6.63 -5.40 11.67
C CYS A 356 -6.52 -6.93 11.50
N PHE A 357 -7.56 -7.60 11.01
CA PHE A 357 -7.52 -9.00 10.59
C PHE A 357 -6.68 -9.16 9.31
N GLN A 358 -6.34 -10.40 8.98
CA GLN A 358 -5.44 -10.70 7.86
C GLN A 358 -5.93 -10.11 6.53
N GLY A 359 -7.23 -10.22 6.20
CA GLY A 359 -7.76 -9.70 4.93
C GLY A 359 -7.70 -8.18 4.80
N GLY A 360 -7.70 -7.43 5.92
CA GLY A 360 -7.52 -5.98 5.89
C GLY A 360 -6.06 -5.56 5.79
N THR A 361 -5.15 -6.32 6.40
CA THR A 361 -3.74 -5.92 6.56
C THR A 361 -2.74 -6.67 5.67
N SER A 362 -3.10 -7.81 5.07
CA SER A 362 -2.21 -8.58 4.21
C SER A 362 -2.47 -8.27 2.74
N THR A 363 -1.44 -7.86 2.01
CA THR A 363 -1.53 -7.49 0.59
C THR A 363 -0.32 -8.01 -0.19
N PRO A 364 -0.41 -8.05 -1.53
CA PRO A 364 0.74 -8.37 -2.37
C PRO A 364 1.90 -7.41 -2.13
N PHE A 365 3.11 -7.95 -2.10
CA PHE A 365 4.34 -7.18 -2.20
C PHE A 365 5.34 -7.92 -3.10
N ILE A 366 5.86 -7.21 -4.11
CA ILE A 366 6.82 -7.72 -5.08
C ILE A 366 8.02 -6.78 -5.07
N LEU A 367 9.24 -7.33 -5.02
CA LEU A 367 10.46 -6.59 -5.24
C LEU A 367 11.29 -7.27 -6.33
N THR A 368 11.70 -6.49 -7.34
CA THR A 368 12.50 -7.02 -8.44
C THR A 368 13.54 -6.03 -8.92
N TYR A 369 14.73 -6.53 -9.24
CA TYR A 369 15.75 -5.76 -9.95
C TYR A 369 15.52 -5.92 -11.46
N GLY A 370 15.65 -4.84 -12.21
CA GLY A 370 15.61 -4.87 -13.66
C GLY A 370 16.79 -5.59 -14.31
N ASP A 371 17.92 -5.71 -13.58
CA ASP A 371 19.04 -6.59 -13.92
C ASP A 371 18.78 -8.01 -13.37
N PRO A 372 18.52 -9.01 -14.21
CA PRO A 372 18.25 -10.37 -13.77
C PRO A 372 19.36 -10.98 -12.91
N LYS A 373 20.61 -10.54 -13.07
CA LYS A 373 21.77 -11.06 -12.31
C LYS A 373 21.73 -10.67 -10.84
N LYS A 374 20.96 -9.63 -10.49
CA LYS A 374 20.78 -9.16 -9.11
C LYS A 374 19.62 -9.85 -8.39
N ASN A 375 18.76 -10.56 -9.12
CA ASN A 375 17.64 -11.31 -8.56
C ASN A 375 18.12 -12.71 -8.17
N THR A 376 18.59 -12.89 -6.95
CA THR A 376 19.12 -14.16 -6.45
C THR A 376 18.03 -15.18 -6.13
N HIS A 377 16.76 -14.72 -5.95
CA HIS A 377 15.59 -15.51 -5.57
C HIS A 377 14.44 -15.31 -6.57
N GLN A 378 14.74 -15.53 -7.87
CA GLN A 378 13.75 -15.33 -8.95
C GLN A 378 12.54 -16.25 -8.79
N GLY A 379 11.35 -15.65 -8.78
CA GLY A 379 10.09 -16.35 -8.70
C GLY A 379 9.79 -16.99 -7.35
N GLU A 380 10.66 -16.84 -6.35
CA GLU A 380 10.47 -17.40 -5.02
C GLU A 380 9.43 -16.61 -4.21
N VAL A 381 8.90 -17.28 -3.19
CA VAL A 381 8.00 -16.70 -2.20
C VAL A 381 8.75 -16.54 -0.87
N CYS A 382 8.80 -15.32 -0.36
CA CYS A 382 9.28 -15.01 0.98
C CYS A 382 8.12 -15.08 1.97
N ASP A 383 8.23 -15.92 2.98
CA ASP A 383 7.25 -16.09 4.07
C ASP A 383 7.56 -15.26 5.32
N GLN A 384 8.61 -14.46 5.28
CA GLN A 384 9.01 -13.63 6.40
C GLN A 384 8.05 -12.44 6.55
N PRO A 385 7.67 -12.07 7.79
CA PRO A 385 6.78 -10.95 8.04
C PRO A 385 7.47 -9.63 7.68
N ALA A 386 6.87 -8.88 6.75
CA ALA A 386 7.29 -7.54 6.37
C ALA A 386 6.11 -6.56 6.52
N HIS A 387 6.42 -5.27 6.66
CA HIS A 387 5.42 -4.23 6.90
C HIS A 387 5.66 -3.01 6.01
N ILE A 388 4.62 -2.27 5.72
CA ILE A 388 4.69 -1.09 4.85
C ILE A 388 5.67 -0.01 5.35
N ILE A 389 5.96 0.04 6.68
CA ILE A 389 6.99 0.92 7.25
C ILE A 389 8.41 0.56 6.79
N ASP A 390 8.63 -0.65 6.29
CA ASP A 390 9.95 -1.16 5.86
C ASP A 390 10.35 -0.65 4.48
N VAL A 391 9.40 -0.11 3.72
CA VAL A 391 9.65 0.34 2.34
C VAL A 391 10.62 1.51 2.30
N MET A 392 10.45 2.50 3.17
CA MET A 392 11.36 3.65 3.22
C MET A 392 12.81 3.25 3.56
N PRO A 393 13.12 2.53 4.65
CA PRO A 393 14.48 2.09 4.94
C PRO A 393 15.05 1.15 3.87
N THR A 394 14.21 0.36 3.20
CA THR A 394 14.63 -0.46 2.06
C THR A 394 15.04 0.39 0.86
N CYS A 395 14.26 1.41 0.49
CA CYS A 395 14.61 2.35 -0.57
C CYS A 395 15.90 3.13 -0.24
N MET A 396 16.06 3.55 1.03
CA MET A 396 17.30 4.20 1.49
C MET A 396 18.51 3.28 1.33
N ALA A 397 18.38 2.01 1.71
CA ALA A 397 19.45 1.02 1.60
C ALA A 397 19.79 0.71 0.13
N LEU A 398 18.78 0.54 -0.74
CA LEU A 398 18.94 0.37 -2.19
C LEU A 398 19.72 1.53 -2.80
N GLY A 399 19.38 2.75 -2.42
CA GLY A 399 20.02 3.98 -2.91
C GLY A 399 21.36 4.30 -2.26
N GLY A 400 21.74 3.60 -1.20
CA GLY A 400 22.89 3.99 -0.37
C GLY A 400 22.70 5.36 0.30
N VAL A 401 21.44 5.79 0.46
CA VAL A 401 21.06 7.07 1.06
C VAL A 401 21.03 6.93 2.59
N ARG A 402 21.63 7.87 3.29
CA ARG A 402 21.55 7.94 4.74
C ARG A 402 20.53 8.98 5.17
N TYR A 403 19.86 8.70 6.27
CA TYR A 403 18.98 9.70 6.88
C TYR A 403 19.80 10.97 7.22
N PRO A 404 19.38 12.15 6.74
CA PRO A 404 20.17 13.36 6.94
C PRO A 404 20.25 13.74 8.42
N LYS A 405 21.49 13.96 8.94
CA LYS A 405 21.73 14.30 10.36
C LYS A 405 20.99 15.54 10.86
N LYS A 406 20.62 16.45 9.96
CA LYS A 406 19.90 17.69 10.28
C LYS A 406 18.38 17.50 10.35
N MET A 407 17.85 16.38 9.87
CA MET A 407 16.43 16.06 9.95
C MET A 407 16.13 15.37 11.28
N ALA A 408 15.01 15.74 11.91
CA ALA A 408 14.54 15.12 13.13
C ALA A 408 14.13 13.66 12.90
N HIS A 409 14.04 12.89 13.97
CA HIS A 409 13.44 11.54 13.94
C HIS A 409 14.17 10.53 13.02
N SER A 410 15.47 10.31 13.24
CA SER A 410 16.26 9.37 12.43
C SER A 410 16.09 7.89 12.82
N ASP A 411 15.48 7.61 13.96
CA ASP A 411 15.18 6.27 14.51
C ASP A 411 13.90 5.71 13.88
N LEU A 412 14.04 5.00 12.78
CA LEU A 412 12.92 4.39 12.06
C LEU A 412 12.51 3.06 12.71
N PRO A 413 11.19 2.83 12.99
CA PRO A 413 10.71 1.52 13.40
C PRO A 413 10.67 0.50 12.25
N GLY A 414 10.65 0.97 11.01
CA GLY A 414 10.73 0.12 9.83
C GLY A 414 12.14 -0.43 9.62
N GLU A 415 12.25 -1.62 9.06
CA GLU A 415 13.50 -2.33 8.80
C GLU A 415 13.80 -2.46 7.30
N ASN A 416 15.08 -2.56 6.98
CA ASN A 416 15.51 -2.80 5.61
C ASN A 416 15.27 -4.26 5.18
N LEU A 417 14.53 -4.48 4.10
CA LEU A 417 14.20 -5.81 3.58
C LEU A 417 15.32 -6.48 2.73
N LEU A 418 16.41 -5.79 2.40
CA LEU A 418 17.47 -6.36 1.59
C LEU A 418 18.13 -7.61 2.21
N PRO A 419 18.35 -7.70 3.54
CA PRO A 419 18.88 -8.93 4.14
C PRO A 419 17.98 -10.14 3.91
N VAL A 420 16.64 -9.95 3.89
CA VAL A 420 15.68 -11.02 3.58
C VAL A 420 15.86 -11.51 2.15
N ILE A 421 15.99 -10.57 1.22
CA ILE A 421 16.15 -10.85 -0.21
C ILE A 421 17.49 -11.54 -0.49
N GLN A 422 18.52 -11.27 0.31
CA GLN A 422 19.84 -11.86 0.16
C GLN A 422 20.02 -13.20 0.90
N ASN A 423 19.44 -13.31 2.10
CA ASN A 423 19.70 -14.41 3.03
C ASN A 423 18.44 -15.16 3.50
N GLY A 424 17.24 -14.75 3.05
CA GLY A 424 15.97 -15.40 3.36
C GLY A 424 15.45 -15.23 4.79
N LYS A 425 16.05 -14.37 5.63
CA LYS A 425 15.63 -14.23 7.04
C LYS A 425 15.58 -12.77 7.49
N MET A 426 14.51 -12.41 8.21
CA MET A 426 14.41 -11.20 9.02
C MET A 426 14.69 -11.47 10.50
N HIS A 427 14.94 -10.40 11.24
CA HIS A 427 14.93 -10.47 12.71
C HIS A 427 13.49 -10.72 13.19
N GLU A 428 13.37 -11.45 14.31
CA GLU A 428 12.11 -11.53 15.03
C GLU A 428 11.79 -10.14 15.60
N ARG A 429 10.58 -9.67 15.32
CA ARG A 429 10.13 -8.34 15.77
C ARG A 429 8.63 -8.34 16.04
N THR A 430 8.18 -7.36 16.80
CA THR A 430 6.76 -7.13 17.05
C THR A 430 6.21 -6.09 16.07
N LEU A 431 5.07 -6.39 15.45
CA LEU A 431 4.32 -5.47 14.59
C LEU A 431 3.00 -5.09 15.23
N PHE A 432 2.66 -3.80 15.17
CA PHE A 432 1.49 -3.25 15.84
C PHE A 432 0.53 -2.62 14.83
N PHE A 433 -0.76 -2.74 15.11
CA PHE A 433 -1.83 -2.25 14.24
C PHE A 433 -2.92 -1.58 15.06
N GLU A 434 -3.43 -0.48 14.56
CA GLU A 434 -4.66 0.15 15.02
C GLU A 434 -5.29 0.94 13.87
N HIS A 435 -6.61 0.77 13.67
CA HIS A 435 -7.42 1.68 12.88
C HIS A 435 -8.88 1.63 13.36
N GLN A 436 -9.43 2.79 13.71
CA GLN A 436 -10.82 2.94 14.18
C GLN A 436 -11.20 1.98 15.33
N GLY A 437 -10.31 1.75 16.28
CA GLY A 437 -10.53 0.85 17.42
C GLY A 437 -10.34 -0.64 17.10
N SER A 438 -10.17 -1.04 15.83
CA SER A 438 -9.64 -2.36 15.50
C SER A 438 -8.15 -2.38 15.79
N CYS A 439 -7.69 -3.37 16.54
CA CYS A 439 -6.33 -3.43 17.07
C CYS A 439 -5.71 -4.80 16.81
N ALA A 440 -4.40 -4.84 16.59
CA ALA A 440 -3.67 -6.10 16.61
C ALA A 440 -2.20 -5.91 16.99
N VAL A 441 -1.58 -6.99 17.48
CA VAL A 441 -0.15 -7.15 17.64
C VAL A 441 0.26 -8.50 17.07
N ILE A 442 1.38 -8.54 16.34
CA ILE A 442 2.02 -9.77 15.87
C ILE A 442 3.41 -9.82 16.49
N HIS A 443 3.67 -10.84 17.32
CA HIS A 443 4.96 -11.11 17.93
C HIS A 443 5.41 -12.53 17.53
N GLY A 444 6.44 -12.62 16.73
CA GLY A 444 6.85 -13.89 16.12
C GLY A 444 5.71 -14.47 15.28
N THR A 445 5.23 -15.67 15.64
CA THR A 445 4.09 -16.33 14.97
C THR A 445 2.74 -16.06 15.63
N TRP A 446 2.71 -15.40 16.78
CA TRP A 446 1.49 -15.14 17.52
C TRP A 446 0.86 -13.81 17.10
N LYS A 447 -0.45 -13.85 16.89
CA LYS A 447 -1.26 -12.65 16.64
C LYS A 447 -2.37 -12.55 17.65
N LEU A 448 -2.44 -11.39 18.31
CA LEU A 448 -3.58 -10.96 19.11
C LEU A 448 -4.33 -9.89 18.32
N VAL A 449 -5.66 -10.02 18.16
CA VAL A 449 -6.46 -9.09 17.35
C VAL A 449 -7.85 -8.91 17.95
N ARG A 450 -8.43 -7.72 17.79
CA ARG A 450 -9.84 -7.45 18.09
C ARG A 450 -10.44 -6.50 17.06
N ALA A 451 -11.74 -6.65 16.80
CA ALA A 451 -12.45 -5.82 15.84
C ALA A 451 -12.67 -4.38 16.34
N ASN A 452 -12.89 -4.18 17.64
CA ASN A 452 -13.02 -2.86 18.26
C ASN A 452 -12.75 -2.95 19.77
N ARG A 453 -12.67 -1.81 20.45
CA ARG A 453 -12.35 -1.74 21.89
C ARG A 453 -13.38 -2.42 22.81
N ASN A 454 -14.60 -2.69 22.34
CA ASN A 454 -15.69 -3.23 23.14
C ASN A 454 -15.83 -4.75 23.01
N VAL A 455 -15.00 -5.41 22.19
CA VAL A 455 -14.99 -6.87 22.04
C VAL A 455 -13.72 -7.47 22.63
N ALA A 456 -13.81 -8.73 23.03
CA ALA A 456 -12.66 -9.48 23.53
C ALA A 456 -11.59 -9.64 22.45
N TRP A 457 -10.35 -9.82 22.88
CA TRP A 457 -9.25 -10.22 22.03
C TRP A 457 -9.42 -11.66 21.53
N GLU A 458 -9.01 -11.90 20.29
CA GLU A 458 -8.87 -13.20 19.66
C GLU A 458 -7.36 -13.50 19.50
N LEU A 459 -6.91 -14.72 19.81
CA LEU A 459 -5.50 -15.14 19.75
C LEU A 459 -5.28 -16.22 18.70
N TYR A 460 -4.26 -16.06 17.86
CA TYR A 460 -3.95 -16.99 16.78
C TYR A 460 -2.45 -17.32 16.71
N ASP A 461 -2.13 -18.59 16.44
CA ASP A 461 -0.79 -19.03 16.02
C ASP A 461 -0.73 -19.07 14.49
N LEU A 462 -0.20 -18.02 13.87
CA LEU A 462 -0.15 -17.87 12.41
C LEU A 462 0.72 -18.93 11.72
N SER A 463 1.60 -19.64 12.43
CA SER A 463 2.38 -20.74 11.88
C SER A 463 1.52 -21.98 11.61
N ARG A 464 0.41 -22.13 12.31
CA ARG A 464 -0.54 -23.24 12.21
C ARG A 464 -1.89 -22.84 11.64
N ASP A 465 -2.27 -21.61 11.87
CA ASP A 465 -3.55 -21.02 11.44
C ASP A 465 -3.33 -19.60 10.86
N PRO A 466 -2.71 -19.50 9.67
CA PRO A 466 -2.46 -18.20 9.02
C PRO A 466 -3.74 -17.48 8.61
N PHE A 467 -4.90 -18.14 8.72
CA PHE A 467 -6.19 -17.62 8.27
C PHE A 467 -7.10 -17.16 9.41
N GLU A 468 -6.64 -17.22 10.67
CA GLU A 468 -7.42 -16.76 11.84
C GLU A 468 -8.76 -17.51 12.00
N THR A 469 -8.73 -18.84 11.86
CA THR A 469 -9.95 -19.69 11.92
C THR A 469 -10.25 -20.21 13.31
N ARG A 470 -9.22 -20.39 14.15
CA ARG A 470 -9.34 -21.00 15.48
C ARG A 470 -8.80 -20.06 16.55
N ASP A 471 -9.70 -19.37 17.23
CA ASP A 471 -9.37 -18.53 18.39
C ASP A 471 -8.87 -19.36 19.58
N LEU A 472 -7.68 -19.05 20.05
CA LEU A 472 -6.98 -19.69 21.18
C LEU A 472 -7.03 -18.85 22.47
N ALA A 473 -7.68 -17.69 22.49
CA ALA A 473 -7.64 -16.76 23.64
C ALA A 473 -8.07 -17.39 24.96
N LYS A 474 -9.08 -18.27 24.94
CA LYS A 474 -9.53 -19.00 26.15
C LYS A 474 -8.56 -20.09 26.58
N GLN A 475 -7.68 -20.56 25.69
CA GLN A 475 -6.75 -21.68 25.93
C GLN A 475 -5.41 -21.19 26.47
N ASP A 476 -5.01 -19.94 26.11
CA ASP A 476 -3.75 -19.32 26.53
C ASP A 476 -4.00 -17.86 26.98
N PRO A 477 -4.68 -17.65 28.13
CA PRO A 477 -4.99 -16.32 28.64
C PRO A 477 -3.72 -15.54 29.07
N GLU A 478 -2.67 -16.24 29.50
CA GLU A 478 -1.39 -15.60 29.88
C GLU A 478 -0.74 -14.92 28.68
N ARG A 479 -0.78 -15.53 27.51
CA ARG A 479 -0.28 -14.95 26.27
C ARG A 479 -1.14 -13.77 25.80
N VAL A 480 -2.46 -13.85 25.97
CA VAL A 480 -3.36 -12.71 25.69
C VAL A 480 -2.95 -11.51 26.52
N GLU A 481 -2.77 -11.69 27.84
CA GLU A 481 -2.36 -10.61 28.76
C GLU A 481 -0.98 -10.02 28.39
N ALA A 482 -0.01 -10.87 28.07
CA ALA A 482 1.33 -10.43 27.69
C ALA A 482 1.32 -9.61 26.39
N LEU A 483 0.65 -10.08 25.33
CA LEU A 483 0.56 -9.39 24.05
C LEU A 483 -0.30 -8.11 24.14
N GLU A 484 -1.36 -8.11 24.93
CA GLU A 484 -2.14 -6.89 25.19
C GLU A 484 -1.28 -5.83 25.90
N ALA A 485 -0.47 -6.23 26.88
CA ALA A 485 0.45 -5.32 27.55
C ALA A 485 1.47 -4.68 26.58
N GLU A 486 2.07 -5.48 25.68
CA GLU A 486 2.96 -4.96 24.61
C GLU A 486 2.23 -3.97 23.71
N TRP A 487 1.01 -4.29 23.28
CA TRP A 487 0.22 -3.40 22.43
C TRP A 487 -0.14 -2.10 23.16
N VAL A 488 -0.53 -2.15 24.44
CA VAL A 488 -0.86 -0.96 25.25
C VAL A 488 0.36 -0.07 25.44
N GLU A 489 1.54 -0.63 25.70
CA GLU A 489 2.78 0.12 25.80
C GLU A 489 3.11 0.85 24.50
N TRP A 490 3.04 0.13 23.37
CA TRP A 490 3.21 0.74 22.06
C TRP A 490 2.18 1.86 21.82
N ALA A 491 0.91 1.63 22.11
CA ALA A 491 -0.15 2.60 21.89
C ALA A 491 0.04 3.89 22.69
N ASN A 492 0.53 3.77 23.94
CA ASN A 492 0.86 4.92 24.80
C ASN A 492 2.02 5.76 24.22
N THR A 493 3.07 5.10 23.71
CA THR A 493 4.27 5.78 23.19
C THR A 493 4.08 6.32 21.76
N HIS A 494 3.09 5.83 21.01
CA HIS A 494 2.87 6.16 19.60
C HIS A 494 1.67 7.08 19.33
N LYS A 495 1.14 7.75 20.34
CA LYS A 495 0.04 8.75 20.20
C LYS A 495 -1.30 8.11 19.75
N VAL A 496 -1.52 6.83 20.04
CA VAL A 496 -2.72 6.10 19.61
C VAL A 496 -3.93 6.49 20.44
N PHE A 497 -3.78 6.60 21.77
CA PHE A 497 -4.88 6.86 22.69
C PHE A 497 -5.38 8.31 22.67
N PRO A 498 -6.67 8.51 22.99
CA PRO A 498 -7.70 7.51 23.26
C PRO A 498 -8.21 6.84 21.98
N LEU A 499 -8.62 5.58 22.08
CA LEU A 499 -9.26 4.87 20.98
C LEU A 499 -10.64 5.46 20.69
N GLU A 500 -10.93 5.60 19.40
CA GLU A 500 -12.22 6.04 18.88
C GLU A 500 -12.95 4.89 18.19
N ASP A 501 -14.26 4.80 18.43
CA ASP A 501 -15.15 3.81 17.82
C ASP A 501 -16.37 4.45 17.12
N LYS A 502 -16.34 5.78 16.97
CA LYS A 502 -17.36 6.49 16.22
C LYS A 502 -17.39 6.02 14.76
N SER A 503 -18.58 5.88 14.22
CA SER A 503 -18.74 5.66 12.80
C SER A 503 -18.08 6.80 12.00
N TRP A 504 -17.80 6.56 10.72
CA TRP A 504 -17.23 7.55 9.81
C TRP A 504 -17.97 8.91 9.88
N THR A 505 -19.29 8.87 9.67
CA THR A 505 -20.12 10.08 9.65
C THR A 505 -20.16 10.77 11.02
N GLU A 506 -20.30 10.03 12.10
CA GLU A 506 -20.28 10.60 13.47
C GLU A 506 -18.95 11.26 13.79
N ARG A 507 -17.82 10.62 13.38
CA ARG A 507 -16.49 11.18 13.62
C ARG A 507 -16.24 12.46 12.84
N ILE A 508 -16.57 12.49 11.55
CA ILE A 508 -16.48 13.71 10.74
C ILE A 508 -17.34 14.81 11.32
N ASN A 509 -18.62 14.56 11.60
CA ASN A 509 -19.54 15.57 12.12
C ASN A 509 -19.07 16.12 13.48
N PHE A 510 -18.60 15.24 14.36
CA PHE A 510 -18.10 15.63 15.68
C PHE A 510 -16.90 16.58 15.58
N TYR A 511 -15.89 16.24 14.77
CA TYR A 511 -14.68 17.05 14.69
C TYR A 511 -14.86 18.30 13.82
N LYS A 512 -15.66 18.25 12.74
CA LYS A 512 -16.04 19.45 11.99
C LYS A 512 -16.84 20.46 12.84
N ALA A 513 -17.70 19.97 13.74
CA ALA A 513 -18.42 20.85 14.67
C ALA A 513 -17.49 21.54 15.68
N LYS A 514 -16.41 20.86 16.10
CA LYS A 514 -15.40 21.42 17.01
C LYS A 514 -14.40 22.34 16.31
N ASN A 515 -14.20 22.18 15.01
CA ASN A 515 -13.21 22.90 14.21
C ASN A 515 -13.91 23.68 13.09
N PRO A 516 -14.50 24.86 13.39
CA PRO A 516 -15.25 25.65 12.40
C PRO A 516 -14.47 25.97 11.12
N ASP A 517 -13.15 26.10 11.23
CA ASP A 517 -12.26 26.41 10.10
C ASP A 517 -12.15 25.27 9.06
N GLN A 518 -12.62 24.07 9.42
CA GLN A 518 -12.64 22.88 8.55
C GLN A 518 -14.04 22.62 7.96
N ARG A 519 -14.97 23.50 8.18
CA ARG A 519 -16.25 23.49 7.48
C ARG A 519 -15.98 23.98 6.06
N GLY A 520 -15.70 23.07 5.14
CA GLY A 520 -15.79 23.37 3.73
C GLY A 520 -17.20 23.92 3.45
N GLU A 521 -17.30 25.04 2.77
CA GLU A 521 -18.54 25.59 2.26
C GLU A 521 -19.24 24.60 1.33
#